data_34e2edb7265af75a6cb6ad168b2d16d2
#
_entry.id   34e2edb7265af75a6cb6ad168b2d16d2
#
_cell.length_a   1.000
_cell.length_b   1.000
_cell.length_c   1.000
_cell.angle_alpha   90.00
_cell.angle_beta   90.00
_cell.angle_gamma   90.00
#
_symmetry.space_group_name_H-M   'P 1'
#
loop_
_entity.id
_entity.type
_entity.pdbx_description
1 polymer ?
#
loop_
_entity_poly.entity_id
_entity_poly.type
_entity_poly.pdbx_seq_one_letter_code
_entity_poly.pdbx_strand_id
1 'polypeptide(L)'
;MSVIVVDYNAGNLTSVMNALARIGVDAKSSRDADEIAKATRLIFPGVGAAASAMETLTKTGIGDANKAVVKAGNPVLGICIGCQIILDESEEDGGVKTLGLIPGKAVRFKDEAGLKIPHMGWNQVNFTREHPIMKGIRSGCDFYYVHSYHPVVPAEYAFAETTYGTQTFQGLIGKDNLIASQFHQEKSGDVGLAMLKNFCDWKV
;
A
#
# COMPACT_ATOMS: atom_id res chain seq x y z
N MET A 1 -20.85 6.23 1.98
CA MET A 1 -19.83 5.17 1.82
C MET A 1 -18.91 5.26 3.02
N SER A 2 -18.79 4.21 3.82
CA SER A 2 -17.89 4.21 4.97
C SER A 2 -16.53 3.65 4.53
N VAL A 3 -15.48 4.46 4.69
CA VAL A 3 -14.09 4.03 4.50
C VAL A 3 -13.56 3.58 5.86
N ILE A 4 -13.11 2.33 5.96
CA ILE A 4 -12.42 1.83 7.15
C ILE A 4 -10.91 1.92 6.91
N VAL A 5 -10.18 2.50 7.86
CA VAL A 5 -8.72 2.51 7.90
C VAL A 5 -8.28 1.54 8.99
N VAL A 6 -7.52 0.53 8.62
CA VAL A 6 -7.06 -0.49 9.56
C VAL A 6 -6.06 0.10 10.53
N ASP A 7 -6.31 -0.07 11.84
CA ASP A 7 -5.39 0.29 12.90
C ASP A 7 -4.88 -0.97 13.61
N TYR A 8 -3.68 -1.38 13.29
CA TYR A 8 -3.00 -2.52 13.92
C TYR A 8 -1.70 -2.12 14.66
N ASN A 9 -1.64 -0.90 15.14
CA ASN A 9 -0.48 -0.29 15.82
C ASN A 9 0.76 -0.07 14.93
N ALA A 10 0.59 -0.06 13.61
CA ALA A 10 1.70 0.08 12.68
C ALA A 10 2.08 1.54 12.36
N GLY A 11 1.67 2.50 13.15
CA GLY A 11 1.97 3.93 12.94
C GLY A 11 1.33 4.51 11.67
N ASN A 12 1.56 5.81 11.46
CA ASN A 12 1.07 6.57 10.28
C ASN A 12 -0.46 6.71 10.12
N LEU A 13 -1.26 6.11 11.00
CA LEU A 13 -2.73 6.18 10.96
C LEU A 13 -3.23 7.63 10.93
N THR A 14 -2.70 8.48 11.80
CA THR A 14 -3.09 9.91 11.90
C THR A 14 -2.89 10.65 10.59
N SER A 15 -1.79 10.40 9.87
CA SER A 15 -1.50 11.04 8.59
C SER A 15 -2.53 10.63 7.53
N VAL A 16 -2.90 9.35 7.48
CA VAL A 16 -3.92 8.85 6.54
C VAL A 16 -5.29 9.42 6.87
N MET A 17 -5.69 9.42 8.15
CA MET A 17 -6.97 10.01 8.59
C MET A 17 -7.06 11.50 8.27
N ASN A 18 -5.99 12.26 8.51
CA ASN A 18 -5.93 13.69 8.18
C ASN A 18 -6.00 13.93 6.66
N ALA A 19 -5.34 13.10 5.85
CA ALA A 19 -5.41 13.19 4.40
C ALA A 19 -6.84 12.92 3.88
N LEU A 20 -7.53 11.91 4.44
CA LEU A 20 -8.93 11.61 4.10
C LEU A 20 -9.87 12.74 4.51
N ALA A 21 -9.71 13.30 5.71
CA ALA A 21 -10.49 14.45 6.17
C ALA A 21 -10.28 15.67 5.26
N ARG A 22 -9.04 15.93 4.82
CA ARG A 22 -8.70 17.05 3.91
C ARG A 22 -9.41 16.95 2.56
N ILE A 23 -9.65 15.75 2.05
CA ILE A 23 -10.39 15.52 0.80
C ILE A 23 -11.90 15.32 1.01
N GLY A 24 -12.40 15.57 2.22
CA GLY A 24 -13.83 15.51 2.56
C GLY A 24 -14.39 14.09 2.63
N VAL A 25 -13.55 13.08 2.89
CA VAL A 25 -13.96 11.68 3.05
C VAL A 25 -14.18 11.37 4.53
N ASP A 26 -15.40 10.94 4.86
CA ASP A 26 -15.71 10.39 6.17
C ASP A 26 -15.12 8.99 6.28
N ALA A 27 -14.11 8.85 7.12
CA ALA A 27 -13.40 7.61 7.36
C ALA A 27 -13.32 7.29 8.85
N LYS A 28 -13.38 6.01 9.19
CA LYS A 28 -13.25 5.49 10.54
C LYS A 28 -12.03 4.60 10.64
N SER A 29 -11.23 4.75 11.68
CA SER A 29 -10.21 3.75 12.03
C SER A 29 -10.82 2.63 12.84
N SER A 30 -10.37 1.39 12.61
CA SER A 30 -10.85 0.23 13.37
C SER A 30 -9.72 -0.78 13.64
N ARG A 31 -9.80 -1.41 14.83
CA ARG A 31 -9.00 -2.58 15.26
C ARG A 31 -9.85 -3.82 15.39
N ASP A 32 -11.14 -3.68 15.19
CA ASP A 32 -12.10 -4.78 15.31
C ASP A 32 -12.15 -5.56 13.99
N ALA A 33 -11.75 -6.83 14.04
CA ALA A 33 -11.70 -7.69 12.87
C ALA A 33 -13.10 -7.90 12.25
N ASP A 34 -14.16 -7.98 13.05
CA ASP A 34 -15.53 -8.16 12.58
C ASP A 34 -16.05 -6.91 11.87
N GLU A 35 -15.66 -5.73 12.35
CA GLU A 35 -15.97 -4.46 11.69
C GLU A 35 -15.19 -4.31 10.39
N ILE A 36 -13.88 -4.61 10.40
CA ILE A 36 -13.02 -4.57 9.22
C ILE A 36 -13.54 -5.51 8.13
N ALA A 37 -13.91 -6.74 8.47
CA ALA A 37 -14.42 -7.73 7.51
C ALA A 37 -15.69 -7.29 6.78
N LYS A 38 -16.45 -6.35 7.35
CA LYS A 38 -17.69 -5.78 6.77
C LYS A 38 -17.45 -4.46 6.01
N ALA A 39 -16.21 -4.02 5.90
CA ALA A 39 -15.89 -2.77 5.24
C ALA A 39 -16.27 -2.81 3.76
N THR A 40 -16.97 -1.77 3.30
CA THR A 40 -17.29 -1.60 1.87
C THR A 40 -16.16 -0.92 1.10
N ARG A 41 -15.17 -0.41 1.81
CA ARG A 41 -13.91 0.17 1.29
C ARG A 41 -12.87 0.15 2.41
N LEU A 42 -11.69 -0.38 2.13
CA LEU A 42 -10.66 -0.59 3.13
C LEU A 42 -9.36 0.10 2.73
N ILE A 43 -8.76 0.84 3.66
CA ILE A 43 -7.37 1.30 3.55
C ILE A 43 -6.54 0.54 4.59
N PHE A 44 -5.47 -0.05 4.11
CA PHE A 44 -4.54 -0.83 4.91
C PHE A 44 -3.16 -0.15 4.92
N PRO A 45 -2.98 0.89 5.76
CA PRO A 45 -1.74 1.61 5.86
C PRO A 45 -0.77 0.87 6.76
N GLY A 46 0.49 1.29 6.76
CA GLY A 46 1.42 0.88 7.81
C GLY A 46 2.83 1.33 7.56
N VAL A 47 3.58 1.34 8.65
CA VAL A 47 5.04 1.53 8.67
C VAL A 47 5.62 0.49 9.62
N GLY A 48 6.91 0.19 9.50
CA GLY A 48 7.60 -0.81 10.33
C GLY A 48 7.97 -2.05 9.54
N ALA A 49 8.24 -3.15 10.26
CA ALA A 49 8.73 -4.39 9.69
C ALA A 49 7.61 -5.41 9.39
N ALA A 50 7.81 -6.21 8.34
CA ALA A 50 6.83 -7.19 7.89
C ALA A 50 6.52 -8.26 8.94
N ALA A 51 7.52 -8.74 9.68
CA ALA A 51 7.33 -9.75 10.74
C ALA A 51 6.41 -9.24 11.86
N SER A 52 6.67 -8.04 12.38
CA SER A 52 5.86 -7.42 13.42
C SER A 52 4.43 -7.14 12.96
N ALA A 53 4.26 -6.68 11.72
CA ALA A 53 2.96 -6.48 11.11
C ALA A 53 2.18 -7.81 11.04
N MET A 54 2.78 -8.86 10.49
CA MET A 54 2.15 -10.17 10.34
C MET A 54 1.82 -10.82 11.68
N GLU A 55 2.69 -10.69 12.69
CA GLU A 55 2.42 -11.17 14.04
C GLU A 55 1.14 -10.53 14.61
N THR A 56 1.04 -9.20 14.50
CA THR A 56 -0.14 -8.45 14.98
C THR A 56 -1.40 -8.87 14.21
N LEU A 57 -1.33 -8.91 12.88
CA LEU A 57 -2.47 -9.28 12.02
C LEU A 57 -3.00 -10.69 12.29
N THR A 58 -2.08 -11.63 12.57
CA THR A 58 -2.43 -13.02 12.90
C THR A 58 -3.08 -13.11 14.28
N LYS A 59 -2.48 -12.46 15.30
CA LYS A 59 -2.98 -12.49 16.68
C LYS A 59 -4.36 -11.84 16.83
N THR A 60 -4.65 -10.80 16.04
CA THR A 60 -5.90 -10.02 16.13
C THR A 60 -6.99 -10.48 15.16
N GLY A 61 -6.68 -11.41 14.24
CA GLY A 61 -7.62 -11.81 13.17
C GLY A 61 -7.81 -10.76 12.06
N ILE A 62 -7.13 -9.62 12.14
CA ILE A 62 -7.25 -8.54 11.14
C ILE A 62 -6.75 -9.00 9.76
N GLY A 63 -5.76 -9.90 9.71
CA GLY A 63 -5.28 -10.47 8.45
C GLY A 63 -6.38 -11.20 7.69
N ASP A 64 -7.16 -12.01 8.36
CA ASP A 64 -8.28 -12.75 7.75
C ASP A 64 -9.46 -11.81 7.42
N ALA A 65 -9.68 -10.78 8.23
CA ALA A 65 -10.65 -9.73 7.94
C ALA A 65 -10.31 -8.99 6.63
N ASN A 66 -9.03 -8.63 6.40
CA ASN A 66 -8.58 -8.05 5.13
C ASN A 66 -8.84 -8.97 3.94
N LYS A 67 -8.52 -10.26 4.07
CA LYS A 67 -8.81 -11.28 3.04
C LYS A 67 -10.31 -11.36 2.74
N ALA A 68 -11.17 -11.26 3.76
CA ALA A 68 -12.61 -11.29 3.60
C ALA A 68 -13.12 -10.09 2.78
N VAL A 69 -12.59 -8.87 3.01
CA VAL A 69 -12.93 -7.67 2.22
C VAL A 69 -12.54 -7.83 0.76
N VAL A 70 -11.31 -8.33 0.49
CA VAL A 70 -10.85 -8.61 -0.89
C VAL A 70 -11.74 -9.64 -1.55
N LYS A 71 -12.05 -10.75 -0.86
CA LYS A 71 -12.91 -11.82 -1.38
C LYS A 71 -14.35 -11.34 -1.66
N ALA A 72 -14.84 -10.37 -0.91
CA ALA A 72 -16.15 -9.77 -1.13
C ALA A 72 -16.20 -8.83 -2.34
N GLY A 73 -15.07 -8.57 -3.02
CA GLY A 73 -14.98 -7.65 -4.16
C GLY A 73 -14.96 -6.17 -3.77
N ASN A 74 -14.83 -5.85 -2.48
CA ASN A 74 -14.80 -4.46 -2.02
C ASN A 74 -13.40 -3.86 -2.25
N PRO A 75 -13.30 -2.56 -2.66
CA PRO A 75 -12.02 -1.92 -2.92
C PRO A 75 -11.11 -1.90 -1.69
N VAL A 76 -9.85 -2.31 -1.88
CA VAL A 76 -8.80 -2.30 -0.85
C VAL A 76 -7.58 -1.54 -1.36
N LEU A 77 -7.03 -0.63 -0.53
CA LEU A 77 -5.78 0.10 -0.78
C LEU A 77 -4.74 -0.28 0.27
N GLY A 78 -3.63 -0.89 -0.15
CA GLY A 78 -2.42 -1.05 0.67
C GLY A 78 -1.49 0.15 0.54
N ILE A 79 -0.87 0.60 1.64
CA ILE A 79 0.10 1.71 1.64
C ILE A 79 1.38 1.28 2.33
N CYS A 80 2.52 1.42 1.66
CA CYS A 80 3.87 1.14 2.11
C CYS A 80 4.03 -0.30 2.63
N ILE A 81 4.12 -0.56 3.94
CA ILE A 81 4.15 -1.93 4.45
C ILE A 81 2.89 -2.71 4.02
N GLY A 82 1.74 -2.06 3.92
CA GLY A 82 0.52 -2.65 3.37
C GLY A 82 0.68 -3.17 1.95
N CYS A 83 1.55 -2.57 1.13
CA CYS A 83 1.90 -3.06 -0.20
C CYS A 83 2.78 -4.32 -0.16
N GLN A 84 3.61 -4.45 0.85
CA GLN A 84 4.54 -5.58 0.97
C GLN A 84 3.88 -6.81 1.58
N ILE A 85 3.07 -6.64 2.63
CA ILE A 85 2.45 -7.76 3.35
C ILE A 85 1.23 -8.37 2.66
N ILE A 86 0.74 -7.80 1.55
CA ILE A 86 -0.28 -8.45 0.71
C ILE A 86 0.31 -9.47 -0.26
N LEU A 87 1.64 -9.55 -0.40
CA LEU A 87 2.35 -10.53 -1.23
C LEU A 87 2.38 -11.91 -0.58
N ASP A 88 3.08 -12.86 -1.18
CA ASP A 88 3.26 -14.20 -0.61
C ASP A 88 4.27 -14.20 0.55
N GLU A 89 5.35 -13.41 0.41
CA GLU A 89 6.45 -13.37 1.37
C GLU A 89 7.24 -12.05 1.33
N SER A 90 7.99 -11.78 2.38
CA SER A 90 8.98 -10.71 2.47
C SER A 90 10.33 -11.28 2.88
N GLU A 91 11.43 -10.76 2.31
CA GLU A 91 12.82 -11.09 2.73
C GLU A 91 13.21 -10.43 4.04
N GLU A 92 12.40 -9.50 4.57
CA GLU A 92 12.66 -8.80 5.80
C GLU A 92 12.72 -9.77 6.99
N ASP A 93 13.59 -9.46 7.97
CA ASP A 93 13.77 -10.24 9.20
C ASP A 93 14.12 -11.72 8.98
N GLY A 94 14.80 -12.04 7.86
CA GLY A 94 15.20 -13.40 7.52
C GLY A 94 14.13 -14.23 6.81
N GLY A 95 13.06 -13.58 6.38
CA GLY A 95 11.98 -14.19 5.62
C GLY A 95 10.69 -14.41 6.41
N VAL A 96 9.62 -13.80 5.93
CA VAL A 96 8.28 -13.85 6.55
C VAL A 96 7.23 -14.19 5.50
N LYS A 97 6.39 -15.18 5.78
CA LYS A 97 5.16 -15.41 4.99
C LYS A 97 4.16 -14.31 5.28
N THR A 98 3.53 -13.80 4.23
CA THR A 98 2.60 -12.69 4.32
C THR A 98 1.17 -13.10 3.88
N LEU A 99 0.29 -12.17 3.52
CA LEU A 99 -1.12 -12.49 3.33
C LEU A 99 -1.44 -13.31 2.06
N GLY A 100 -0.57 -13.32 1.04
CA GLY A 100 -0.75 -14.10 -0.19
C GLY A 100 -1.93 -13.65 -1.04
N LEU A 101 -2.22 -12.35 -1.10
CA LEU A 101 -3.32 -11.80 -1.91
C LEU A 101 -2.90 -11.49 -3.35
N ILE A 102 -1.64 -11.14 -3.56
CA ILE A 102 -1.01 -10.93 -4.87
C ILE A 102 0.24 -11.80 -4.94
N PRO A 103 0.43 -12.63 -5.99
CA PRO A 103 1.65 -13.40 -6.17
C PRO A 103 2.90 -12.51 -6.24
N GLY A 104 3.93 -12.87 -5.48
CA GLY A 104 5.18 -12.13 -5.47
C GLY A 104 5.80 -12.02 -4.09
N LYS A 105 6.88 -11.25 -4.00
CA LYS A 105 7.62 -11.06 -2.75
C LYS A 105 8.13 -9.63 -2.57
N ALA A 106 8.31 -9.22 -1.32
CA ALA A 106 9.05 -8.02 -0.99
C ALA A 106 10.54 -8.36 -0.86
N VAL A 107 11.39 -7.68 -1.64
CA VAL A 107 12.84 -7.90 -1.65
C VAL A 107 13.58 -6.65 -1.18
N ARG A 108 14.76 -6.83 -0.56
CA ARG A 108 15.62 -5.72 -0.16
C ARG A 108 16.28 -5.09 -1.40
N PHE A 109 16.44 -3.77 -1.41
CA PHE A 109 17.32 -3.11 -2.38
C PHE A 109 18.72 -3.69 -2.31
N LYS A 110 19.34 -3.88 -3.47
CA LYS A 110 20.75 -4.27 -3.56
C LYS A 110 21.63 -3.07 -3.16
N ASP A 111 22.69 -3.35 -2.41
CA ASP A 111 23.65 -2.32 -2.06
C ASP A 111 24.36 -1.81 -3.33
N GLU A 112 24.41 -0.48 -3.48
CA GLU A 112 25.01 0.21 -4.62
C GLU A 112 25.83 1.38 -4.09
N ALA A 113 27.05 1.58 -4.63
CA ALA A 113 27.94 2.63 -4.16
C ALA A 113 27.30 4.02 -4.30
N GLY A 114 27.22 4.74 -3.21
CA GLY A 114 26.60 6.07 -3.13
C GLY A 114 25.08 6.08 -2.98
N LEU A 115 24.42 4.94 -3.06
CA LEU A 115 22.98 4.81 -2.86
C LEU A 115 22.66 4.53 -1.39
N LYS A 116 21.82 5.37 -0.78
CA LYS A 116 21.39 5.18 0.62
C LYS A 116 20.20 4.23 0.71
N ILE A 117 20.26 3.28 1.61
CA ILE A 117 19.11 2.45 2.01
C ILE A 117 18.81 2.76 3.47
N PRO A 118 17.56 3.14 3.80
CA PRO A 118 16.33 3.13 2.98
C PRO A 118 16.31 4.18 1.87
N HIS A 119 15.61 3.90 0.77
CA HIS A 119 15.13 4.89 -0.18
C HIS A 119 14.18 5.82 0.55
N MET A 120 14.58 7.07 0.74
CA MET A 120 13.83 8.08 1.49
C MET A 120 13.79 9.39 0.72
N GLY A 121 12.58 9.91 0.52
CA GLY A 121 12.35 11.17 -0.16
C GLY A 121 11.36 11.08 -1.31
N TRP A 122 11.36 12.12 -2.14
CA TRP A 122 10.50 12.23 -3.31
C TRP A 122 11.14 11.55 -4.52
N ASN A 123 10.34 10.79 -5.26
CA ASN A 123 10.79 10.14 -6.49
C ASN A 123 9.64 9.97 -7.47
N GLN A 124 9.96 9.90 -8.75
CA GLN A 124 9.01 9.83 -9.84
C GLN A 124 8.34 8.46 -9.93
N VAL A 125 7.03 8.47 -10.15
CA VAL A 125 6.22 7.28 -10.39
C VAL A 125 5.78 7.27 -11.85
N ASN A 126 6.29 6.31 -12.62
CA ASN A 126 5.99 6.15 -14.03
C ASN A 126 4.91 5.08 -14.21
N PHE A 127 3.75 5.47 -14.72
CA PHE A 127 2.64 4.56 -14.95
C PHE A 127 2.92 3.64 -16.14
N THR A 128 2.76 2.34 -15.94
CA THR A 128 2.98 1.30 -16.97
C THR A 128 1.67 0.74 -17.50
N ARG A 129 0.57 0.90 -16.74
CA ARG A 129 -0.78 0.49 -17.09
C ARG A 129 -1.79 1.48 -16.52
N GLU A 130 -2.97 1.58 -17.14
CA GLU A 130 -4.06 2.42 -16.64
C GLU A 130 -4.78 1.76 -15.45
N HIS A 131 -5.17 2.59 -14.48
CA HIS A 131 -6.03 2.21 -13.37
C HIS A 131 -6.83 3.43 -12.90
N PRO A 132 -8.09 3.27 -12.45
CA PRO A 132 -8.93 4.39 -12.00
C PRO A 132 -8.30 5.26 -10.91
N ILE A 133 -7.45 4.69 -10.04
CA ILE A 133 -6.74 5.43 -8.98
C ILE A 133 -5.81 6.52 -9.53
N MET A 134 -5.36 6.40 -10.79
CA MET A 134 -4.44 7.33 -11.44
C MET A 134 -5.16 8.42 -12.24
N LYS A 135 -6.50 8.41 -12.28
CA LYS A 135 -7.30 9.35 -13.08
C LYS A 135 -6.91 10.81 -12.80
N GLY A 136 -6.57 11.55 -13.86
CA GLY A 136 -6.17 12.96 -13.78
C GLY A 136 -4.77 13.20 -13.19
N ILE A 137 -3.99 12.15 -12.91
CA ILE A 137 -2.61 12.24 -12.44
C ILE A 137 -1.68 11.96 -13.62
N ARG A 138 -0.69 12.83 -13.82
CA ARG A 138 0.30 12.67 -14.88
C ARG A 138 1.35 11.63 -14.47
N SER A 139 1.72 10.71 -15.39
CA SER A 139 2.88 9.85 -15.21
C SER A 139 4.16 10.67 -15.03
N GLY A 140 5.07 10.23 -14.16
CA GLY A 140 6.28 10.94 -13.80
C GLY A 140 6.09 11.99 -12.70
N CYS A 141 4.94 12.05 -12.04
CA CYS A 141 4.79 12.85 -10.82
C CYS A 141 5.59 12.28 -9.66
N ASP A 142 6.05 13.17 -8.77
CA ASP A 142 6.79 12.79 -7.57
C ASP A 142 5.85 12.34 -6.46
N PHE A 143 6.21 11.22 -5.81
CA PHE A 143 5.58 10.73 -4.59
C PHE A 143 6.64 10.50 -3.51
N TYR A 144 6.23 10.50 -2.25
CA TYR A 144 7.11 10.31 -1.11
C TYR A 144 7.29 8.84 -0.76
N TYR A 145 8.55 8.43 -0.62
CA TYR A 145 8.99 7.08 -0.28
C TYR A 145 9.78 7.06 1.03
N VAL A 146 9.68 5.97 1.78
CA VAL A 146 10.57 5.63 2.89
C VAL A 146 10.54 4.11 3.07
N HIS A 147 11.45 3.38 2.41
CA HIS A 147 11.46 1.91 2.46
C HIS A 147 12.83 1.32 2.11
N SER A 148 13.14 0.15 2.66
CA SER A 148 14.32 -0.65 2.34
C SER A 148 14.00 -1.88 1.48
N TYR A 149 12.74 -2.28 1.48
CA TYR A 149 12.19 -3.40 0.71
C TYR A 149 11.16 -2.89 -0.27
N HIS A 150 11.02 -3.58 -1.40
CA HIS A 150 10.06 -3.22 -2.44
C HIS A 150 9.40 -4.46 -3.03
N PRO A 151 8.19 -4.36 -3.60
CA PRO A 151 7.51 -5.48 -4.23
C PRO A 151 8.23 -5.92 -5.51
N VAL A 152 8.23 -7.23 -5.74
CA VAL A 152 8.54 -7.87 -7.02
C VAL A 152 7.39 -8.82 -7.35
N VAL A 153 6.62 -8.45 -8.39
CA VAL A 153 5.44 -9.19 -8.83
C VAL A 153 5.50 -9.48 -10.32
N PRO A 154 4.76 -10.49 -10.84
CA PRO A 154 4.53 -10.66 -12.27
C PRO A 154 4.01 -9.38 -12.93
N ALA A 155 4.38 -9.14 -14.20
CA ALA A 155 4.10 -7.88 -14.91
C ALA A 155 2.60 -7.54 -14.98
N GLU A 156 1.74 -8.55 -15.00
CA GLU A 156 0.27 -8.36 -15.00
C GLU A 156 -0.28 -7.71 -13.72
N TYR A 157 0.48 -7.69 -12.64
CA TYR A 157 0.12 -7.03 -11.38
C TYR A 157 0.83 -5.70 -11.17
N ALA A 158 1.75 -5.29 -12.07
CA ALA A 158 2.46 -4.02 -12.01
C ALA A 158 1.68 -2.91 -12.72
N PHE A 159 1.47 -1.78 -12.06
CA PHE A 159 0.77 -0.61 -12.60
C PHE A 159 1.66 0.63 -12.70
N ALA A 160 2.72 0.71 -11.91
CA ALA A 160 3.69 1.79 -11.99
C ALA A 160 5.06 1.35 -11.50
N GLU A 161 6.08 2.01 -12.02
CA GLU A 161 7.48 1.77 -11.71
C GLU A 161 8.18 3.04 -11.25
N THR A 162 9.23 2.87 -10.44
CA THR A 162 10.11 3.93 -9.96
C THR A 162 11.55 3.44 -10.06
N THR A 163 12.46 4.33 -10.46
CA THR A 163 13.89 4.02 -10.50
C THR A 163 14.60 4.67 -9.32
N TYR A 164 15.41 3.90 -8.61
CA TYR A 164 16.25 4.36 -7.51
C TYR A 164 17.69 3.85 -7.71
N GLY A 165 18.62 4.76 -7.99
CA GLY A 165 19.95 4.38 -8.48
C GLY A 165 19.85 3.68 -9.83
N THR A 166 20.42 2.47 -9.93
CA THR A 166 20.33 1.60 -11.13
C THR A 166 19.17 0.58 -11.03
N GLN A 167 18.40 0.61 -9.94
CA GLN A 167 17.35 -0.37 -9.66
C GLN A 167 15.97 0.20 -9.98
N THR A 168 15.20 -0.49 -10.82
CA THR A 168 13.79 -0.18 -11.07
C THR A 168 12.91 -1.17 -10.32
N PHE A 169 11.89 -0.68 -9.65
CA PHE A 169 10.96 -1.48 -8.84
C PHE A 169 9.51 -1.06 -9.08
N GLN A 170 8.56 -1.96 -8.78
CA GLN A 170 7.15 -1.66 -8.89
C GLN A 170 6.71 -0.72 -7.75
N GLY A 171 6.32 0.50 -8.08
CA GLY A 171 5.81 1.50 -7.13
C GLY A 171 4.33 1.35 -6.83
N LEU A 172 3.56 0.78 -7.75
CA LEU A 172 2.14 0.51 -7.62
C LEU A 172 1.83 -0.86 -8.19
N ILE A 173 1.18 -1.70 -7.41
CA ILE A 173 0.78 -3.07 -7.77
C ILE A 173 -0.70 -3.28 -7.50
N GLY A 174 -1.34 -4.23 -8.19
CA GLY A 174 -2.76 -4.49 -7.95
C GLY A 174 -3.26 -5.77 -8.61
N LYS A 175 -4.43 -6.21 -8.14
CA LYS A 175 -5.17 -7.35 -8.67
C LYS A 175 -6.65 -7.17 -8.33
N ASP A 176 -7.49 -7.24 -9.34
CA ASP A 176 -8.95 -7.11 -9.19
C ASP A 176 -9.34 -5.84 -8.39
N ASN A 177 -9.92 -5.99 -7.22
CA ASN A 177 -10.34 -4.93 -6.30
C ASN A 177 -9.28 -4.48 -5.29
N LEU A 178 -8.06 -5.00 -5.39
CA LEU A 178 -6.92 -4.68 -4.51
C LEU A 178 -5.87 -3.88 -5.28
N ILE A 179 -5.55 -2.70 -4.80
CA ILE A 179 -4.45 -1.86 -5.31
C ILE A 179 -3.53 -1.48 -4.14
N ALA A 180 -2.23 -1.41 -4.36
CA ALA A 180 -1.30 -1.07 -3.30
C ALA A 180 -0.08 -0.30 -3.81
N SER A 181 0.34 0.69 -3.05
CA SER A 181 1.50 1.54 -3.36
C SER A 181 2.63 1.34 -2.36
N GLN A 182 3.86 1.35 -2.86
CA GLN A 182 5.04 1.41 -2.03
C GLN A 182 5.28 2.82 -1.47
N PHE A 183 4.81 3.84 -2.19
CA PHE A 183 4.85 5.25 -1.75
C PHE A 183 3.68 5.58 -0.82
N HIS A 184 3.82 6.71 -0.13
CA HIS A 184 2.86 7.25 0.81
C HIS A 184 2.01 8.34 0.16
N GLN A 185 0.77 8.05 -0.26
CA GLN A 185 -0.14 9.05 -0.82
C GLN A 185 -0.40 10.16 0.19
N GLU A 186 -0.60 9.82 1.47
CA GLU A 186 -0.90 10.75 2.56
C GLU A 186 0.23 11.74 2.86
N LYS A 187 1.44 11.46 2.32
CA LYS A 187 2.63 12.33 2.44
C LYS A 187 3.04 12.98 1.12
N SER A 188 2.29 12.72 0.04
CA SER A 188 2.68 13.11 -1.32
C SER A 188 1.97 14.38 -1.82
N GLY A 189 1.57 15.27 -0.91
CA GLY A 189 0.95 16.55 -1.27
C GLY A 189 -0.34 16.38 -2.07
N ASP A 190 -0.60 17.31 -3.00
CA ASP A 190 -1.87 17.33 -3.74
C ASP A 190 -2.01 16.15 -4.69
N VAL A 191 -0.92 15.64 -5.28
CA VAL A 191 -0.96 14.45 -6.16
C VAL A 191 -1.34 13.20 -5.36
N GLY A 192 -0.84 13.06 -4.14
CA GLY A 192 -1.21 11.97 -3.24
C GLY A 192 -2.68 12.07 -2.78
N LEU A 193 -3.15 13.27 -2.46
CA LEU A 193 -4.55 13.53 -2.11
C LEU A 193 -5.49 13.21 -3.28
N ALA A 194 -5.12 13.58 -4.51
CA ALA A 194 -5.89 13.23 -5.71
C ALA A 194 -5.99 11.71 -5.88
N MET A 195 -4.89 10.97 -5.67
CA MET A 195 -4.88 9.51 -5.74
C MET A 195 -5.75 8.86 -4.65
N LEU A 196 -5.69 9.35 -3.40
CA LEU A 196 -6.59 8.91 -2.32
C LEU A 196 -8.05 9.17 -2.65
N LYS A 197 -8.37 10.35 -3.22
CA LYS A 197 -9.73 10.69 -3.65
C LYS A 197 -10.21 9.74 -4.75
N ASN A 198 -9.38 9.48 -5.75
CA ASN A 198 -9.68 8.53 -6.81
C ASN A 198 -9.94 7.12 -6.25
N PHE A 199 -9.15 6.68 -5.26
CA PHE A 199 -9.42 5.41 -4.58
C PHE A 199 -10.79 5.42 -3.87
N CYS A 200 -11.13 6.51 -3.18
CA CYS A 200 -12.41 6.63 -2.50
C CYS A 200 -13.60 6.63 -3.48
N ASP A 201 -13.42 7.10 -4.70
CA ASP A 201 -14.44 7.13 -5.75
C ASP A 201 -14.43 5.89 -6.66
N TRP A 202 -13.40 5.06 -6.55
CA TRP A 202 -13.24 3.88 -7.40
C TRP A 202 -14.39 2.88 -7.22
N LYS A 203 -14.98 2.48 -8.33
CA LYS A 203 -16.00 1.42 -8.42
C LYS A 203 -15.37 0.23 -9.14
N VAL A 204 -15.28 -0.89 -8.47
CA VAL A 204 -14.84 -2.18 -9.02
C VAL A 204 -15.95 -2.79 -9.88
#